data_bcadb6aa07db364ce61687ca7807a693
#
_entry.id   bcadb6aa07db364ce61687ca7807a693
#
_cell.length_a   1.000
_cell.length_b   1.000
_cell.length_c   1.000
_cell.angle_alpha   90.00
_cell.angle_beta   90.00
_cell.angle_gamma   90.00
#
_symmetry.space_group_name_H-M   'P 1'
#
loop_
_entity.id
_entity.type
_entity.pdbx_description
1 polymer ?
#
loop_
_entity_poly.entity_id
_entity_poly.type
_entity_poly.pdbx_seq_one_letter_code
_entity_poly.pdbx_strand_id
1 'polypeptide(L)'
;MAGIPDHIKALAELSPVEDLLLAVLREGLPGIRVKSLIDQHETFPLVLVRRDPSFGEWAGDTRFTDAARVAVHTFAPDPNGDEDAAVLGEAVRVVLRDAWLKNRGVPGRGHITRVDLNSPPRRASDWATATGPVQYADLPTGVWRYEAVYDVYIRKPRARPYPLPH
;
A
#
# COMPACT_ATOMS: atom_id res chain seq x y z
N MET A 1 -26.55 -2.92 7.34
CA MET A 1 -25.93 -3.85 6.35
C MET A 1 -25.36 -5.06 7.10
N ALA A 2 -25.74 -6.25 6.70
CA ALA A 2 -25.15 -7.45 7.27
C ALA A 2 -23.69 -7.58 6.78
N GLY A 3 -22.75 -7.64 7.71
CA GLY A 3 -21.35 -7.91 7.38
C GLY A 3 -21.15 -9.35 6.91
N ILE A 4 -19.92 -9.67 6.47
CA ILE A 4 -19.56 -11.04 6.10
C ILE A 4 -19.66 -11.95 7.32
N PRO A 5 -20.34 -13.12 7.24
CA PRO A 5 -20.46 -14.08 8.35
C PRO A 5 -19.09 -14.53 8.89
N ASP A 6 -19.01 -14.80 10.18
CA ASP A 6 -17.75 -15.14 10.84
C ASP A 6 -17.11 -16.43 10.32
N HIS A 7 -17.91 -17.42 9.92
CA HIS A 7 -17.40 -18.65 9.32
C HIS A 7 -16.72 -18.42 7.97
N ILE A 8 -17.14 -17.38 7.22
CA ILE A 8 -16.46 -16.97 5.96
C ILE A 8 -15.18 -16.21 6.28
N LYS A 9 -15.21 -15.32 7.29
CA LYS A 9 -13.98 -14.63 7.74
C LYS A 9 -12.91 -15.60 8.21
N ALA A 10 -13.31 -16.70 8.84
CA ALA A 10 -12.40 -17.75 9.32
C ALA A 10 -11.67 -18.49 8.17
N LEU A 11 -12.19 -18.43 6.94
CA LEU A 11 -11.52 -19.00 5.76
C LEU A 11 -10.36 -18.12 5.25
N ALA A 12 -10.31 -16.85 5.64
CA ALA A 12 -9.26 -15.95 5.23
C ALA A 12 -7.97 -16.24 5.99
N GLU A 13 -6.98 -16.76 5.29
CA GLU A 13 -5.67 -17.12 5.87
C GLU A 13 -4.71 -15.95 5.95
N LEU A 14 -4.81 -15.00 5.03
CA LEU A 14 -3.96 -13.80 4.95
C LEU A 14 -4.82 -12.54 4.89
N SER A 15 -4.38 -11.51 5.57
CA SER A 15 -4.94 -10.17 5.37
C SER A 15 -4.56 -9.65 3.98
N PRO A 16 -5.37 -8.79 3.36
CA PRO A 16 -4.97 -8.08 2.15
C PRO A 16 -3.63 -7.37 2.35
N VAL A 17 -2.77 -7.41 1.33
CA VAL A 17 -1.45 -6.75 1.41
C VAL A 17 -1.57 -5.26 1.67
N GLU A 18 -2.61 -4.64 1.14
CA GLU A 18 -2.90 -3.22 1.36
C GLU A 18 -3.05 -2.89 2.84
N ASP A 19 -3.74 -3.72 3.62
CA ASP A 19 -3.96 -3.50 5.06
C ASP A 19 -2.64 -3.50 5.84
N LEU A 20 -1.73 -4.41 5.48
CA LEU A 20 -0.41 -4.45 6.09
C LEU A 20 0.41 -3.21 5.71
N LEU A 21 0.42 -2.84 4.43
CA LEU A 21 1.15 -1.66 3.96
C LEU A 21 0.58 -0.36 4.52
N LEU A 22 -0.76 -0.23 4.60
CA LEU A 22 -1.39 0.92 5.24
C LEU A 22 -0.92 1.10 6.69
N ALA A 23 -0.86 0.02 7.46
CA ALA A 23 -0.40 0.07 8.84
C ALA A 23 1.08 0.47 8.94
N VAL A 24 1.94 -0.12 8.11
CA VAL A 24 3.38 0.19 8.08
C VAL A 24 3.64 1.64 7.66
N LEU A 25 2.97 2.10 6.61
CA LEU A 25 3.16 3.47 6.10
C LEU A 25 2.58 4.53 7.02
N ARG A 26 1.42 4.28 7.65
CA ARG A 26 0.84 5.21 8.65
C ARG A 26 1.75 5.40 9.84
N GLU A 27 2.41 4.35 10.27
CA GLU A 27 3.38 4.44 11.36
C GLU A 27 4.68 5.12 10.94
N GLY A 28 5.16 4.83 9.71
CA GLY A 28 6.40 5.40 9.19
C GLY A 28 6.31 6.83 8.68
N LEU A 29 5.09 7.31 8.38
CA LEU A 29 4.82 8.63 7.82
C LEU A 29 3.83 9.41 8.72
N PRO A 30 4.20 9.75 9.94
CA PRO A 30 3.29 10.45 10.84
C PRO A 30 2.88 11.81 10.26
N GLY A 31 1.60 12.12 10.36
CA GLY A 31 1.02 13.36 9.81
C GLY A 31 0.64 13.30 8.33
N ILE A 32 0.98 12.22 7.61
CA ILE A 32 0.57 12.00 6.23
C ILE A 32 -0.62 11.05 6.18
N ARG A 33 -1.61 11.37 5.37
CA ARG A 33 -2.74 10.48 5.11
C ARG A 33 -2.30 9.32 4.22
N VAL A 34 -2.63 8.10 4.62
CA VAL A 34 -2.36 6.89 3.84
C VAL A 34 -3.66 6.12 3.68
N LYS A 35 -4.09 5.90 2.45
CA LYS A 35 -5.36 5.27 2.09
C LYS A 35 -5.19 4.24 0.97
N SER A 36 -6.20 3.40 0.79
CA SER A 36 -6.34 2.49 -0.37
C SER A 36 -7.42 2.94 -1.36
N LEU A 37 -8.21 3.94 -1.00
CA LEU A 37 -9.26 4.53 -1.83
C LEU A 37 -9.19 6.06 -1.73
N ILE A 38 -9.53 6.74 -2.82
CA ILE A 38 -9.69 8.20 -2.87
C ILE A 38 -11.18 8.52 -2.74
N ASP A 39 -11.51 9.44 -1.85
CA ASP A 39 -12.85 9.98 -1.66
C ASP A 39 -13.06 11.22 -2.56
N GLN A 40 -14.31 11.59 -2.82
CA GLN A 40 -14.65 12.77 -3.63
C GLN A 40 -14.12 14.09 -3.06
N HIS A 41 -13.94 14.17 -1.74
CA HIS A 41 -13.45 15.37 -1.05
C HIS A 41 -12.12 15.09 -0.34
N GLU A 42 -11.15 14.60 -1.10
CA GLU A 42 -9.88 14.24 -0.54
C GLU A 42 -9.03 15.46 -0.19
N THR A 43 -8.21 15.34 0.85
CA THR A 43 -7.25 16.36 1.27
C THR A 43 -5.83 15.87 1.04
N PHE A 44 -4.95 16.77 0.68
CA PHE A 44 -3.56 16.50 0.34
C PHE A 44 -2.61 17.18 1.34
N PRO A 45 -1.41 16.65 1.55
CA PRO A 45 -0.78 15.52 0.87
C PRO A 45 -1.38 14.15 1.24
N LEU A 46 -1.27 13.19 0.31
CA LEU A 46 -1.86 11.86 0.43
C LEU A 46 -0.94 10.78 -0.16
N VAL A 47 -0.89 9.63 0.47
CA VAL A 47 -0.33 8.39 -0.09
C VAL A 47 -1.47 7.41 -0.36
N LEU A 48 -1.56 6.93 -1.58
CA LEU A 48 -2.54 5.93 -2.01
C LEU A 48 -1.84 4.62 -2.33
N VAL A 49 -2.27 3.55 -1.69
CA VAL A 49 -1.74 2.20 -1.88
C VAL A 49 -2.78 1.36 -2.62
N ARG A 50 -2.40 0.77 -3.75
CA ARG A 50 -3.30 -0.07 -4.55
C ARG A 50 -2.59 -1.33 -5.00
N ARG A 51 -3.27 -2.48 -4.88
CA ARG A 51 -2.80 -3.71 -5.49
C ARG A 51 -2.89 -3.60 -7.01
N ASP A 52 -1.80 -3.93 -7.69
CA ASP A 52 -1.74 -4.03 -9.14
C ASP A 52 -2.07 -5.48 -9.53
N PRO A 53 -3.07 -5.71 -10.37
CA PRO A 53 -3.44 -7.06 -10.82
C PRO A 53 -2.42 -7.70 -11.76
N SER A 54 -1.41 -6.97 -12.21
CA SER A 54 -0.43 -7.44 -13.20
C SER A 54 0.68 -8.33 -12.64
N PHE A 55 0.65 -8.67 -11.35
CA PHE A 55 1.64 -9.57 -10.76
C PHE A 55 1.43 -10.99 -11.27
N GLY A 56 2.51 -11.61 -11.77
CA GLY A 56 2.49 -12.95 -12.33
C GLY A 56 2.23 -14.06 -11.29
N GLU A 57 2.33 -15.30 -11.75
CA GLU A 57 2.08 -16.48 -10.91
C GLU A 57 3.02 -16.52 -9.71
N TRP A 58 2.43 -16.71 -8.53
CA TRP A 58 3.13 -16.96 -7.29
C TRP A 58 3.24 -18.47 -7.05
N ALA A 59 4.45 -19.00 -7.00
CA ALA A 59 4.70 -20.43 -6.80
C ALA A 59 4.83 -20.85 -5.32
N GLY A 60 4.68 -19.90 -4.38
CA GLY A 60 4.77 -20.17 -2.95
C GLY A 60 3.50 -20.82 -2.36
N ASP A 61 3.61 -21.32 -1.13
CA ASP A 61 2.46 -21.82 -0.38
C ASP A 61 1.65 -20.64 0.17
N THR A 62 0.51 -20.36 -0.44
CA THR A 62 -0.39 -19.27 -0.08
C THR A 62 -0.98 -19.37 1.32
N ARG A 63 -0.89 -20.53 1.97
CA ARG A 63 -1.30 -20.66 3.38
C ARG A 63 -0.38 -19.92 4.35
N PHE A 64 0.87 -19.65 3.96
CA PHE A 64 1.88 -19.06 4.83
C PHE A 64 2.45 -17.77 4.30
N THR A 65 2.50 -17.62 2.99
CA THR A 65 3.13 -16.49 2.31
C THR A 65 2.25 -15.98 1.18
N ASP A 66 2.32 -14.69 0.91
CA ASP A 66 1.70 -14.08 -0.27
C ASP A 66 2.69 -13.09 -0.91
N ALA A 67 2.51 -12.86 -2.19
CA ALA A 67 3.24 -11.87 -2.95
C ALA A 67 2.26 -11.02 -3.75
N ALA A 68 2.49 -9.72 -3.73
CA ALA A 68 1.64 -8.80 -4.44
C ALA A 68 2.45 -7.67 -5.07
N ARG A 69 2.08 -7.28 -6.26
CA ARG A 69 2.52 -6.01 -6.84
C ARG A 69 1.62 -4.91 -6.34
N VAL A 70 2.24 -3.84 -5.88
CA VAL A 70 1.53 -2.70 -5.28
C VAL A 70 2.02 -1.42 -5.94
N ALA A 71 1.09 -0.67 -6.50
CA ALA A 71 1.33 0.70 -6.92
C ALA A 71 1.09 1.64 -5.75
N VAL A 72 2.06 2.51 -5.49
CA VAL A 72 1.96 3.56 -4.47
C VAL A 72 2.02 4.90 -5.17
N HIS A 73 0.95 5.67 -5.00
CA HIS A 73 0.86 7.03 -5.51
C HIS A 73 1.02 8.02 -4.38
N THR A 74 1.85 9.03 -4.61
CA THR A 74 2.02 10.15 -3.69
C THR A 74 1.52 11.42 -4.33
N PHE A 75 0.71 12.17 -3.59
CA PHE A 75 0.06 13.38 -4.05
C PHE A 75 0.43 14.54 -3.14
N ALA A 76 0.71 15.68 -3.72
CA ALA A 76 0.93 16.91 -2.98
C ALA A 76 0.39 18.13 -3.74
N PRO A 77 -0.14 19.13 -3.02
CA PRO A 77 -0.73 20.33 -3.63
C PRO A 77 0.32 21.42 -3.88
N ASP A 78 0.02 22.30 -4.83
CA ASP A 78 0.79 23.53 -5.01
C ASP A 78 0.86 24.36 -3.69
N PRO A 79 1.90 25.21 -3.51
CA PRO A 79 2.86 25.66 -4.53
C PRO A 79 4.08 24.75 -4.76
N ASN A 80 4.41 23.85 -3.83
CA ASN A 80 5.59 22.99 -3.93
C ASN A 80 5.23 21.54 -4.29
N GLY A 81 4.04 21.32 -4.85
CA GLY A 81 3.46 19.99 -5.01
C GLY A 81 4.33 19.01 -5.78
N ASP A 82 5.04 19.44 -6.80
CA ASP A 82 5.94 18.56 -7.58
C ASP A 82 7.09 18.03 -6.72
N GLU A 83 7.78 18.91 -5.99
CA GLU A 83 8.87 18.54 -5.10
C GLU A 83 8.37 17.72 -3.91
N ASP A 84 7.30 18.17 -3.29
CA ASP A 84 6.71 17.49 -2.11
C ASP A 84 6.21 16.09 -2.46
N ALA A 85 5.58 15.89 -3.61
CA ALA A 85 5.14 14.57 -4.06
C ALA A 85 6.33 13.64 -4.35
N ALA A 86 7.41 14.16 -4.92
CA ALA A 86 8.65 13.41 -5.16
C ALA A 86 9.33 13.00 -3.84
N VAL A 87 9.47 13.94 -2.90
CA VAL A 87 10.04 13.69 -1.57
C VAL A 87 9.20 12.67 -0.81
N LEU A 88 7.88 12.78 -0.88
CA LEU A 88 6.97 11.82 -0.26
C LEU A 88 7.12 10.42 -0.86
N GLY A 89 7.31 10.32 -2.18
CA GLY A 89 7.59 9.06 -2.86
C GLY A 89 8.89 8.40 -2.37
N GLU A 90 9.93 9.19 -2.17
CA GLU A 90 11.21 8.71 -1.62
C GLU A 90 11.05 8.30 -0.14
N ALA A 91 10.28 9.04 0.66
CA ALA A 91 9.99 8.68 2.04
C ALA A 91 9.26 7.33 2.14
N VAL A 92 8.28 7.08 1.27
CA VAL A 92 7.60 5.77 1.16
C VAL A 92 8.62 4.66 0.88
N ARG A 93 9.52 4.86 -0.07
CA ARG A 93 10.56 3.89 -0.41
C ARG A 93 11.44 3.54 0.79
N VAL A 94 11.84 4.53 1.57
CA VAL A 94 12.65 4.35 2.77
C VAL A 94 11.88 3.58 3.85
N VAL A 95 10.62 3.94 4.10
CA VAL A 95 9.78 3.26 5.11
C VAL A 95 9.58 1.79 4.75
N LEU A 96 9.30 1.46 3.48
CA LEU A 96 9.10 0.08 3.05
C LEU A 96 10.40 -0.74 3.14
N ARG A 97 11.54 -0.16 2.73
CA ARG A 97 12.86 -0.80 2.90
C ARG A 97 13.15 -1.09 4.37
N ASP A 98 12.93 -0.14 5.24
CA ASP A 98 13.20 -0.30 6.67
C ASP A 98 12.28 -1.33 7.31
N ALA A 99 11.00 -1.37 6.90
CA ALA A 99 10.06 -2.39 7.34
C ALA A 99 10.52 -3.81 6.96
N TRP A 100 11.04 -3.98 5.75
CA TRP A 100 11.63 -5.24 5.31
C TRP A 100 12.88 -5.59 6.13
N LEU A 101 13.87 -4.69 6.19
CA LEU A 101 15.15 -4.96 6.87
C LEU A 101 14.98 -5.26 8.36
N LYS A 102 13.97 -4.67 8.99
CA LYS A 102 13.64 -4.88 10.40
C LYS A 102 12.63 -6.00 10.63
N ASN A 103 12.22 -6.75 9.59
CA ASN A 103 11.17 -7.76 9.64
C ASN A 103 9.93 -7.27 10.39
N ARG A 104 9.45 -6.08 10.05
CA ARG A 104 8.40 -5.43 10.80
C ARG A 104 7.09 -6.19 10.67
N GLY A 105 6.57 -6.62 11.81
CA GLY A 105 5.28 -7.30 11.92
C GLY A 105 4.20 -6.34 12.39
N VAL A 106 2.99 -6.56 11.86
CA VAL A 106 1.77 -5.90 12.32
C VAL A 106 0.87 -6.97 12.93
N PRO A 107 0.47 -6.82 14.21
CA PRO A 107 -0.37 -7.79 14.88
C PRO A 107 -1.64 -8.09 14.09
N GLY A 108 -1.92 -9.38 13.87
CA GLY A 108 -3.09 -9.85 13.12
C GLY A 108 -3.00 -9.69 11.60
N ARG A 109 -1.93 -9.09 11.05
CA ARG A 109 -1.77 -8.83 9.60
C ARG A 109 -0.56 -9.49 8.99
N GLY A 110 0.41 -9.91 9.79
CA GLY A 110 1.65 -10.53 9.33
C GLY A 110 2.84 -9.59 9.30
N HIS A 111 3.83 -9.93 8.50
CA HIS A 111 5.03 -9.11 8.34
C HIS A 111 5.56 -9.16 6.92
N ILE A 112 6.28 -8.10 6.57
CA ILE A 112 6.96 -7.97 5.28
C ILE A 112 8.26 -8.76 5.35
N THR A 113 8.44 -9.71 4.42
CA THR A 113 9.68 -10.51 4.33
C THR A 113 10.63 -9.99 3.27
N ARG A 114 10.10 -9.33 2.25
CA ARG A 114 10.88 -8.73 1.15
C ARG A 114 10.10 -7.64 0.45
N VAL A 115 10.82 -6.62 -0.01
CA VAL A 115 10.28 -5.57 -0.88
C VAL A 115 11.26 -5.37 -2.03
N ASP A 116 10.81 -5.59 -3.25
CA ASP A 116 11.55 -5.28 -4.46
C ASP A 116 10.97 -4.03 -5.11
N LEU A 117 11.83 -3.08 -5.43
CA LEU A 117 11.43 -1.89 -6.18
C LEU A 117 11.36 -2.23 -7.67
N ASN A 118 10.15 -2.36 -8.17
CA ASN A 118 9.90 -2.66 -9.58
C ASN A 118 10.01 -1.42 -10.47
N SER A 119 9.43 -0.31 -10.03
CA SER A 119 9.51 0.99 -10.69
C SER A 119 9.76 2.08 -9.66
N PRO A 120 10.84 2.86 -9.76
CA PRO A 120 11.14 3.93 -8.82
C PRO A 120 10.09 5.04 -8.88
N PRO A 121 9.99 5.88 -7.84
CA PRO A 121 9.10 7.04 -7.85
C PRO A 121 9.36 7.91 -9.08
N ARG A 122 8.33 8.15 -9.86
CA ARG A 122 8.38 8.96 -11.06
C ARG A 122 7.13 9.81 -11.16
N ARG A 123 7.26 11.00 -11.74
CA ARG A 123 6.11 11.84 -12.03
C ARG A 123 5.14 11.07 -12.92
N ALA A 124 3.91 10.91 -12.49
CA ALA A 124 2.85 10.41 -13.35
C ALA A 124 2.41 11.52 -14.32
N SER A 125 2.13 11.14 -15.56
CA SER A 125 1.60 12.06 -16.54
C SER A 125 0.34 12.75 -16.00
N ASP A 126 0.23 14.04 -16.21
CA ASP A 126 -0.99 14.78 -15.85
C ASP A 126 -2.12 14.32 -16.77
N TRP A 127 -3.02 13.53 -16.22
CA TRP A 127 -4.15 12.96 -16.93
C TRP A 127 -5.27 13.96 -17.16
N ALA A 128 -5.21 15.14 -16.53
CA ALA A 128 -6.19 16.20 -16.78
C ALA A 128 -6.18 16.68 -18.24
N THR A 129 -5.10 16.40 -18.97
CA THR A 129 -4.95 16.76 -20.39
C THR A 129 -4.90 15.54 -21.33
N ALA A 130 -4.90 14.32 -20.81
CA ALA A 130 -4.81 13.11 -21.62
C ALA A 130 -6.20 12.61 -22.01
N THR A 131 -6.38 12.26 -23.29
CA THR A 131 -7.59 11.60 -23.80
C THR A 131 -7.59 10.14 -23.42
N GLY A 132 -8.20 9.78 -22.29
CA GLY A 132 -8.32 8.39 -21.84
C GLY A 132 -9.20 8.27 -20.60
N PRO A 133 -9.59 7.04 -20.20
CA PRO A 133 -10.34 6.83 -18.97
C PRO A 133 -9.49 7.27 -17.78
N VAL A 134 -9.83 8.39 -17.23
CA VAL A 134 -9.10 9.02 -16.13
C VAL A 134 -9.51 8.35 -14.83
N GLN A 135 -8.60 7.62 -14.23
CA GLN A 135 -8.84 6.95 -12.96
C GLN A 135 -8.96 7.95 -11.79
N TYR A 136 -8.58 9.21 -12.03
CA TYR A 136 -8.54 10.31 -11.06
C TYR A 136 -9.01 11.62 -11.71
N ALA A 137 -10.09 11.56 -12.50
CA ALA A 137 -10.67 12.72 -13.21
C ALA A 137 -11.02 13.88 -12.29
N ASP A 138 -11.23 13.59 -11.01
CA ASP A 138 -11.66 14.57 -10.01
C ASP A 138 -10.51 15.11 -9.15
N LEU A 139 -9.24 14.90 -9.55
CA LEU A 139 -8.14 15.57 -8.86
C LEU A 139 -8.25 17.07 -9.03
N PRO A 140 -8.19 17.86 -7.95
CA PRO A 140 -8.18 19.30 -8.03
C PRO A 140 -7.03 19.80 -8.88
N THR A 141 -7.25 20.90 -9.60
CA THR A 141 -6.17 21.60 -10.28
C THR A 141 -5.05 21.96 -9.28
N GLY A 142 -3.79 21.75 -9.67
CA GLY A 142 -2.66 22.05 -8.80
C GLY A 142 -2.27 20.93 -7.83
N VAL A 143 -2.71 19.69 -8.08
CA VAL A 143 -2.22 18.50 -7.36
C VAL A 143 -1.26 17.72 -8.25
N TRP A 144 -0.07 17.47 -7.72
CA TRP A 144 0.98 16.71 -8.38
C TRP A 144 0.97 15.26 -7.90
N ARG A 145 1.28 14.33 -8.81
CA ARG A 145 1.28 12.91 -8.52
C ARG A 145 2.58 12.24 -8.95
N TYR A 146 3.14 11.45 -8.06
CA TYR A 146 4.21 10.50 -8.35
C TYR A 146 3.71 9.06 -8.13
N GLU A 147 4.28 8.13 -8.86
CA GLU A 147 3.95 6.72 -8.78
C GLU A 147 5.22 5.90 -8.64
N ALA A 148 5.19 4.92 -7.74
CA ALA A 148 6.20 3.86 -7.64
C ALA A 148 5.50 2.50 -7.58
N VAL A 149 6.18 1.46 -8.06
CA VAL A 149 5.66 0.09 -8.05
C VAL A 149 6.62 -0.81 -7.28
N TYR A 150 6.06 -1.57 -6.35
CA TYR A 150 6.78 -2.50 -5.48
C TYR A 150 6.22 -3.91 -5.63
N ASP A 151 7.11 -4.90 -5.63
CA ASP A 151 6.73 -6.29 -5.39
C ASP A 151 6.97 -6.59 -3.91
N VAL A 152 5.89 -6.89 -3.19
CA VAL A 152 5.90 -7.06 -1.74
C VAL A 152 5.60 -8.51 -1.41
N TYR A 153 6.46 -9.10 -0.58
CA TYR A 153 6.32 -10.47 -0.09
C TYR A 153 5.98 -10.42 1.39
N ILE A 154 4.90 -11.07 1.76
CA ILE A 154 4.38 -11.04 3.12
C ILE A 154 4.26 -12.45 3.69
N ARG A 155 4.34 -12.56 5.00
CA ARG A 155 4.15 -13.80 5.73
C ARG A 155 2.99 -13.65 6.70
N LYS A 156 2.21 -14.73 6.82
CA LYS A 156 1.09 -14.84 7.74
C LYS A 156 1.51 -14.52 9.19
N PRO A 157 0.64 -13.89 10.00
CA PRO A 157 0.86 -13.77 11.43
C PRO A 157 1.10 -15.14 12.04
N ARG A 158 2.02 -15.23 12.99
CA ARG A 158 2.19 -16.46 13.76
C ARG A 158 0.88 -16.77 14.49
N ALA A 159 0.38 -17.99 14.34
CA ALA A 159 -0.70 -18.46 15.18
C ALA A 159 -0.28 -18.29 16.65
N ARG A 160 -1.15 -17.73 17.48
CA ARG A 160 -0.89 -17.76 18.93
C ARG A 160 -0.70 -19.23 19.32
N PRO A 161 0.36 -19.56 20.09
CA PRO A 161 0.47 -20.91 20.61
C PRO A 161 -0.85 -21.22 21.33
N TYR A 162 -1.46 -22.35 20.99
CA TYR A 162 -2.61 -22.85 21.74
C TYR A 162 -2.21 -22.87 23.23
N PRO A 163 -3.02 -22.32 24.13
CA PRO A 163 -2.77 -22.52 25.54
C PRO A 163 -2.77 -24.04 25.75
N LEU A 164 -1.67 -24.57 26.26
CA LEU A 164 -1.60 -25.99 26.64
C LEU A 164 -2.76 -26.27 27.60
N PRO A 165 -3.54 -27.35 27.38
CA PRO A 165 -4.57 -27.73 28.34
C PRO A 165 -3.89 -27.97 29.70
N HIS A 166 -4.42 -27.34 30.74
CA HIS A 166 -4.03 -27.53 32.13
C HIS A 166 -4.44 -28.93 32.61
#